data_80ddf4b4c82d064981a4ffcb7b0fbd88
#
_entry.id   80ddf4b4c82d064981a4ffcb7b0fbd88
#
_cell.length_a   1.000
_cell.length_b   1.000
_cell.length_c   1.000
_cell.angle_alpha   90.00
_cell.angle_beta   90.00
_cell.angle_gamma   90.00
#
_symmetry.space_group_name_H-M   'P 1'
#
loop_
_entity.id
_entity.type
_entity.pdbx_description
1 polymer ?
#
loop_
_entity_poly.entity_id
_entity_poly.type
_entity_poly.pdbx_seq_one_letter_code
_entity_poly.pdbx_strand_id
1 'polypeptide(L)'
;AGNRLAAAKQQIKIWHEPGDIVEQSSEDIWQACAKAIRASLADAKLQPDAIGGIGFDATCSLAVLGEGGKPLTVSPSGDDQRNVIVWMDHRAVAQAERINKTGHAVLRYVGGIISPEMETPKILWLKEHLPATYKAARQYYDLADYLTYRATGDTARSICTVTCKWTYLAHEQSWSADYF
;
A
#
# COMPACT_ATOMS: atom_id res chain seq x y z
N ALA A 1 -16.42 -17.39 19.96
CA ALA A 1 -15.08 -16.80 19.97
C ALA A 1 -14.10 -17.81 19.40
N GLY A 2 -13.29 -17.40 18.41
CA GLY A 2 -12.27 -18.25 17.80
C GLY A 2 -11.11 -18.51 18.75
N ASN A 3 -10.56 -19.73 18.72
CA ASN A 3 -9.34 -20.07 19.41
C ASN A 3 -8.15 -19.88 18.46
N ARG A 4 -7.11 -19.18 18.94
CA ARG A 4 -5.85 -19.09 18.20
C ARG A 4 -5.09 -20.42 18.33
N LEU A 5 -4.90 -21.10 17.21
CA LEU A 5 -4.22 -22.39 17.16
C LEU A 5 -2.69 -22.25 17.08
N ALA A 6 -2.21 -21.26 16.33
CA ALA A 6 -0.78 -20.97 16.21
C ALA A 6 -0.56 -19.50 15.84
N ALA A 7 0.69 -19.07 15.91
CA ALA A 7 1.15 -17.79 15.37
C ALA A 7 2.63 -17.87 15.02
N ALA A 8 3.01 -17.25 13.92
CA ALA A 8 4.41 -17.13 13.50
C ALA A 8 4.71 -15.70 13.06
N LYS A 9 5.98 -15.33 13.16
CA LYS A 9 6.49 -14.02 12.74
C LYS A 9 7.64 -14.20 11.77
N GLN A 10 7.71 -13.33 10.78
CA GLN A 10 8.83 -13.24 9.86
C GLN A 10 9.24 -11.79 9.74
N GLN A 11 10.52 -11.51 9.96
CA GLN A 11 11.05 -10.16 9.79
C GLN A 11 11.07 -9.79 8.30
N ILE A 12 10.74 -8.54 8.01
CA ILE A 12 10.79 -7.92 6.68
C ILE A 12 11.85 -6.83 6.66
N LYS A 13 12.36 -6.54 5.48
CA LYS A 13 13.35 -5.50 5.26
C LYS A 13 12.67 -4.12 5.18
N ILE A 14 13.30 -3.15 5.82
CA ILE A 14 12.89 -1.74 5.76
C ILE A 14 14.13 -0.88 5.52
N TRP A 15 14.01 0.09 4.63
CA TRP A 15 15.06 1.07 4.36
C TRP A 15 14.63 2.43 4.90
N HIS A 16 15.54 3.08 5.59
CA HIS A 16 15.40 4.45 6.07
C HIS A 16 16.45 5.31 5.39
N GLU A 17 16.04 6.41 4.78
CA GLU A 17 16.93 7.37 4.15
C GLU A 17 16.68 8.77 4.73
N PRO A 18 17.65 9.69 4.57
CA PRO A 18 17.46 11.08 5.00
C PRO A 18 16.21 11.72 4.38
N GLY A 19 15.56 12.63 5.11
CA GLY A 19 14.35 13.32 4.64
C GLY A 19 13.06 12.53 4.87
N ASP A 20 13.04 11.73 5.95
CA ASP A 20 11.86 10.92 6.36
C ASP A 20 11.38 9.95 5.27
N ILE A 21 12.29 9.48 4.44
CA ILE A 21 12.03 8.45 3.42
C ILE A 21 12.09 7.08 4.07
N VAL A 22 11.01 6.32 3.94
CA VAL A 22 10.90 4.96 4.47
C VAL A 22 10.30 4.04 3.41
N GLU A 23 11.03 2.99 3.04
CA GLU A 23 10.69 2.13 1.93
C GLU A 23 10.76 0.64 2.29
N GLN A 24 9.96 -0.15 1.60
CA GLN A 24 9.93 -1.61 1.72
C GLN A 24 9.85 -2.27 0.35
N SER A 25 9.97 -3.61 0.35
CA SER A 25 9.79 -4.46 -0.82
C SER A 25 8.48 -5.22 -0.71
N SER A 26 7.61 -5.05 -1.69
CA SER A 26 6.35 -5.80 -1.75
C SER A 26 6.60 -7.31 -1.91
N GLU A 27 7.65 -7.70 -2.62
CA GLU A 27 8.02 -9.13 -2.77
C GLU A 27 8.59 -9.70 -1.48
N ASP A 28 9.45 -8.96 -0.75
CA ASP A 28 9.96 -9.40 0.55
C ASP A 28 8.82 -9.61 1.56
N ILE A 29 7.86 -8.69 1.59
CA ILE A 29 6.65 -8.80 2.43
C ILE A 29 5.84 -10.03 2.04
N TRP A 30 5.60 -10.28 0.74
CA TRP A 30 4.88 -11.45 0.27
C TRP A 30 5.57 -12.76 0.70
N GLN A 31 6.89 -12.85 0.52
CA GLN A 31 7.67 -14.01 0.94
C GLN A 31 7.65 -14.21 2.47
N ALA A 32 7.67 -13.12 3.23
CA ALA A 32 7.54 -13.17 4.69
C ALA A 32 6.17 -13.70 5.12
N CYS A 33 5.09 -13.24 4.49
CA CYS A 33 3.73 -13.76 4.71
C CYS A 33 3.68 -15.27 4.42
N ALA A 34 4.20 -15.72 3.28
CA ALA A 34 4.21 -17.14 2.91
C ALA A 34 5.00 -18.00 3.91
N LYS A 35 6.15 -17.51 4.38
CA LYS A 35 6.94 -18.20 5.42
C LYS A 35 6.19 -18.27 6.75
N ALA A 36 5.58 -17.17 7.19
CA ALA A 36 4.83 -17.11 8.43
C ALA A 36 3.61 -18.04 8.40
N ILE A 37 2.88 -18.09 7.27
CA ILE A 37 1.74 -19.01 7.09
C ILE A 37 2.21 -20.47 7.21
N ARG A 38 3.26 -20.85 6.47
CA ARG A 38 3.79 -22.23 6.56
C ARG A 38 4.25 -22.61 7.96
N ALA A 39 4.93 -21.70 8.65
CA ALA A 39 5.36 -21.93 10.04
C ALA A 39 4.16 -22.09 10.99
N SER A 40 3.12 -21.27 10.83
CA SER A 40 1.90 -21.38 11.64
C SER A 40 1.16 -22.70 11.39
N LEU A 41 1.06 -23.16 10.13
CA LEU A 41 0.46 -24.46 9.81
C LEU A 41 1.24 -25.62 10.43
N ALA A 42 2.58 -25.58 10.36
CA ALA A 42 3.43 -26.59 10.94
C ALA A 42 3.29 -26.66 12.49
N ASP A 43 3.28 -25.49 13.15
CA ASP A 43 3.10 -25.39 14.60
C ASP A 43 1.72 -25.90 15.04
N ALA A 44 0.66 -25.55 14.30
CA ALA A 44 -0.70 -26.04 14.56
C ALA A 44 -0.92 -27.51 14.13
N LYS A 45 0.04 -28.14 13.44
CA LYS A 45 -0.07 -29.50 12.85
C LYS A 45 -1.27 -29.63 11.90
N LEU A 46 -1.57 -28.57 11.13
CA LEU A 46 -2.66 -28.54 10.17
C LEU A 46 -2.14 -28.73 8.74
N GLN A 47 -2.96 -29.38 7.93
CA GLN A 47 -2.74 -29.43 6.48
C GLN A 47 -3.38 -28.20 5.79
N PRO A 48 -2.87 -27.75 4.64
CA PRO A 48 -3.41 -26.59 3.93
C PRO A 48 -4.90 -26.68 3.59
N ASP A 49 -5.44 -27.86 3.32
CA ASP A 49 -6.84 -28.12 2.99
C ASP A 49 -7.80 -27.91 4.18
N ALA A 50 -7.27 -27.86 5.39
CA ALA A 50 -8.03 -27.52 6.59
C ALA A 50 -8.32 -26.02 6.72
N ILE A 51 -7.71 -25.18 5.86
CA ILE A 51 -7.85 -23.71 5.92
C ILE A 51 -9.04 -23.27 5.07
N GLY A 52 -10.07 -22.74 5.72
CA GLY A 52 -11.30 -22.27 5.08
C GLY A 52 -11.20 -20.87 4.44
N GLY A 53 -10.17 -20.08 4.78
CA GLY A 53 -9.99 -18.73 4.25
C GLY A 53 -8.78 -18.02 4.78
N ILE A 54 -8.36 -16.95 4.08
CA ILE A 54 -7.24 -16.07 4.46
C ILE A 54 -7.74 -14.63 4.39
N GLY A 55 -7.45 -13.84 5.40
CA GLY A 55 -7.61 -12.40 5.41
C GLY A 55 -6.27 -11.69 5.54
N PHE A 56 -6.12 -10.58 4.84
CA PHE A 56 -4.93 -9.72 4.95
C PHE A 56 -5.28 -8.42 5.66
N ASP A 57 -4.42 -8.04 6.58
CA ASP A 57 -4.40 -6.72 7.20
C ASP A 57 -2.96 -6.19 7.15
N ALA A 58 -2.80 -4.92 6.83
CA ALA A 58 -1.50 -4.28 6.73
C ALA A 58 -1.63 -2.77 6.98
N THR A 59 -0.51 -2.14 7.33
CA THR A 59 -0.43 -0.67 7.32
C THR A 59 -0.67 -0.12 5.93
N CYS A 60 -1.31 1.04 5.85
CA CYS A 60 -1.63 1.71 4.58
C CYS A 60 -0.35 2.24 3.91
N SER A 61 0.38 1.36 3.26
CA SER A 61 1.62 1.67 2.53
C SER A 61 1.38 1.52 1.03
N LEU A 62 1.92 2.45 0.25
CA LEU A 62 1.73 2.51 -1.21
C LEU A 62 2.67 1.54 -1.93
N ALA A 63 2.13 0.48 -2.51
CA ALA A 63 2.86 -0.42 -3.41
C ALA A 63 2.67 0.00 -4.88
N VAL A 64 3.77 0.09 -5.65
CA VAL A 64 3.76 0.54 -7.04
C VAL A 64 4.21 -0.59 -7.96
N LEU A 65 3.37 -0.89 -8.96
CA LEU A 65 3.61 -1.96 -9.93
C LEU A 65 3.45 -1.45 -11.36
N GLY A 66 4.30 -1.96 -12.24
CA GLY A 66 4.24 -1.76 -13.68
C GLY A 66 3.48 -2.86 -14.40
N GLU A 67 3.77 -2.98 -15.69
CA GLU A 67 3.18 -3.99 -16.54
C GLU A 67 3.46 -5.41 -16.05
N GLY A 68 2.45 -6.27 -16.10
CA GLY A 68 2.55 -7.65 -15.62
C GLY A 68 2.76 -7.78 -14.10
N GLY A 69 2.48 -6.75 -13.31
CA GLY A 69 2.64 -6.76 -11.86
C GLY A 69 4.10 -6.66 -11.39
N LYS A 70 5.01 -6.22 -12.26
CA LYS A 70 6.43 -6.05 -11.91
C LYS A 70 6.60 -4.87 -10.93
N PRO A 71 7.39 -5.02 -9.85
CA PRO A 71 7.73 -3.91 -8.98
C PRO A 71 8.37 -2.75 -9.76
N LEU A 72 8.03 -1.53 -9.40
CA LEU A 72 8.66 -0.31 -9.90
C LEU A 72 9.21 0.50 -8.73
N THR A 73 10.45 0.93 -8.85
CA THR A 73 11.11 1.68 -7.78
C THR A 73 10.33 2.94 -7.37
N VAL A 74 10.22 3.14 -6.06
CA VAL A 74 9.76 4.41 -5.47
C VAL A 74 10.93 5.17 -4.83
N SER A 75 12.14 4.63 -5.01
CA SER A 75 13.37 5.13 -4.42
C SER A 75 14.17 5.97 -5.42
N PRO A 76 14.77 7.10 -4.98
CA PRO A 76 15.78 7.80 -5.76
C PRO A 76 17.00 6.93 -6.14
N SER A 77 17.22 5.80 -5.44
CA SER A 77 18.28 4.85 -5.77
C SER A 77 18.07 4.10 -7.09
N GLY A 78 16.83 4.05 -7.59
CA GLY A 78 16.47 3.28 -8.79
C GLY A 78 16.34 1.77 -8.56
N ASP A 79 16.37 1.30 -7.31
CA ASP A 79 16.23 -0.12 -6.97
C ASP A 79 14.75 -0.54 -7.00
N ASP A 80 14.36 -1.37 -7.96
CA ASP A 80 12.98 -1.87 -8.12
C ASP A 80 12.51 -2.77 -6.96
N GLN A 81 13.42 -3.28 -6.14
CA GLN A 81 13.02 -3.95 -4.90
C GLN A 81 12.42 -2.98 -3.87
N ARG A 82 12.74 -1.70 -3.96
CA ARG A 82 12.23 -0.64 -3.10
C ARG A 82 11.01 -0.02 -3.78
N ASN A 83 9.90 -0.74 -3.79
CA ASN A 83 8.68 -0.39 -4.52
C ASN A 83 7.47 -0.08 -3.64
N VAL A 84 7.69 0.04 -2.32
CA VAL A 84 6.65 0.39 -1.35
C VAL A 84 7.07 1.63 -0.58
N ILE A 85 6.24 2.69 -0.66
CA ILE A 85 6.35 3.86 0.24
C ILE A 85 5.60 3.52 1.51
N VAL A 86 6.31 3.46 2.64
CA VAL A 86 5.71 3.09 3.94
C VAL A 86 4.71 4.15 4.40
N TRP A 87 3.70 3.76 5.17
CA TRP A 87 2.64 4.66 5.65
C TRP A 87 3.20 5.90 6.36
N MET A 88 4.23 5.75 7.21
CA MET A 88 4.86 6.81 7.98
C MET A 88 5.93 7.61 7.20
N ASP A 89 6.06 7.39 5.89
CA ASP A 89 6.96 8.15 5.04
C ASP A 89 6.41 9.57 4.82
N HIS A 90 7.21 10.58 5.09
CA HIS A 90 6.80 11.98 4.99
C HIS A 90 7.40 12.74 3.80
N ARG A 91 7.93 12.02 2.79
CA ARG A 91 8.49 12.65 1.57
C ARG A 91 7.52 13.60 0.87
N ALA A 92 6.21 13.40 1.02
CA ALA A 92 5.16 14.13 0.31
C ALA A 92 4.52 15.30 1.10
N VAL A 93 5.21 15.85 2.10
CA VAL A 93 4.71 17.00 2.89
C VAL A 93 4.38 18.19 2.01
N ALA A 94 5.28 18.60 1.10
CA ALA A 94 5.05 19.74 0.23
C ALA A 94 3.87 19.51 -0.73
N GLN A 95 3.65 18.28 -1.20
CA GLN A 95 2.52 17.90 -2.04
C GLN A 95 1.21 17.98 -1.27
N ALA A 96 1.18 17.47 -0.03
CA ALA A 96 0.02 17.55 0.85
C ALA A 96 -0.36 19.01 1.14
N GLU A 97 0.61 19.87 1.44
CA GLU A 97 0.38 21.30 1.65
C GLU A 97 -0.23 21.99 0.42
N ARG A 98 0.25 21.68 -0.79
CA ARG A 98 -0.33 22.24 -2.03
C ARG A 98 -1.75 21.77 -2.26
N ILE A 99 -2.03 20.48 -2.05
CA ILE A 99 -3.39 19.93 -2.15
C ILE A 99 -4.31 20.63 -1.15
N ASN A 100 -3.87 20.79 0.09
CA ASN A 100 -4.66 21.45 1.14
C ASN A 100 -5.00 22.92 0.81
N LYS A 101 -4.06 23.63 0.16
CA LYS A 101 -4.29 25.02 -0.28
C LYS A 101 -5.38 25.15 -1.36
N THR A 102 -5.73 24.08 -2.06
CA THR A 102 -6.84 24.11 -3.02
C THR A 102 -8.21 24.29 -2.36
N GLY A 103 -8.33 23.87 -1.10
CA GLY A 103 -9.62 23.87 -0.40
C GLY A 103 -10.69 22.98 -1.05
N HIS A 104 -10.27 21.97 -1.84
CA HIS A 104 -11.17 21.11 -2.60
C HIS A 104 -12.20 20.41 -1.70
N ALA A 105 -13.46 20.34 -2.16
CA ALA A 105 -14.57 19.82 -1.36
C ALA A 105 -14.36 18.37 -0.87
N VAL A 106 -13.61 17.54 -1.62
CA VAL A 106 -13.31 16.16 -1.23
C VAL A 106 -12.54 16.07 0.09
N LEU A 107 -11.76 17.10 0.44
CA LEU A 107 -10.96 17.11 1.67
C LEU A 107 -11.79 17.02 2.94
N ARG A 108 -13.07 17.43 2.91
CA ARG A 108 -13.99 17.29 4.07
C ARG A 108 -14.13 15.84 4.54
N TYR A 109 -13.95 14.87 3.63
CA TYR A 109 -14.07 13.42 3.93
C TYR A 109 -12.79 12.81 4.54
N VAL A 110 -11.70 13.58 4.56
CA VAL A 110 -10.43 13.19 5.18
C VAL A 110 -10.05 14.15 6.34
N GLY A 111 -11.04 14.76 6.98
CA GLY A 111 -10.84 15.63 8.13
C GLY A 111 -10.56 17.10 7.78
N GLY A 112 -10.79 17.51 6.55
CA GLY A 112 -10.61 18.89 6.06
C GLY A 112 -9.21 19.16 5.48
N ILE A 113 -8.23 18.36 5.83
CA ILE A 113 -6.86 18.42 5.32
C ILE A 113 -6.35 17.01 4.99
N ILE A 114 -5.62 16.88 3.88
CA ILE A 114 -4.96 15.62 3.55
C ILE A 114 -3.60 15.54 4.23
N SER A 115 -3.29 14.36 4.80
CA SER A 115 -1.99 14.06 5.40
C SER A 115 -0.97 13.64 4.33
N PRO A 116 0.33 13.92 4.49
CA PRO A 116 1.39 13.38 3.65
C PRO A 116 1.48 11.84 3.70
N GLU A 117 0.90 11.22 4.71
CA GLU A 117 0.80 9.76 4.86
C GLU A 117 -0.27 9.13 3.96
N MET A 118 -1.13 9.94 3.34
CA MET A 118 -2.13 9.44 2.39
C MET A 118 -1.55 9.24 0.99
N GLU A 119 -2.25 8.46 0.17
CA GLU A 119 -1.69 7.98 -1.08
C GLU A 119 -1.62 9.04 -2.18
N THR A 120 -2.60 9.93 -2.26
CA THR A 120 -2.64 10.98 -3.30
C THR A 120 -1.41 11.91 -3.26
N PRO A 121 -0.98 12.44 -2.09
CA PRO A 121 0.26 13.22 -2.01
C PRO A 121 1.50 12.42 -2.43
N LYS A 122 1.59 11.14 -2.05
CA LYS A 122 2.71 10.27 -2.42
C LYS A 122 2.77 10.03 -3.93
N ILE A 123 1.62 9.81 -4.58
CA ILE A 123 1.55 9.65 -6.04
C ILE A 123 1.93 10.97 -6.74
N LEU A 124 1.49 12.11 -6.22
CA LEU A 124 1.91 13.41 -6.74
C LEU A 124 3.43 13.60 -6.61
N TRP A 125 4.02 13.19 -5.48
CA TRP A 125 5.47 13.19 -5.30
C TRP A 125 6.17 12.31 -6.35
N LEU A 126 5.68 11.10 -6.61
CA LEU A 126 6.22 10.22 -7.66
C LEU A 126 6.15 10.87 -9.05
N LYS A 127 5.05 11.52 -9.37
CA LYS A 127 4.88 12.26 -10.64
C LYS A 127 5.96 13.32 -10.83
N GLU A 128 6.32 14.02 -9.76
CA GLU A 128 7.27 15.14 -9.79
C GLU A 128 8.73 14.71 -9.71
N HIS A 129 9.06 13.71 -8.88
CA HIS A 129 10.44 13.34 -8.57
C HIS A 129 10.91 12.06 -9.29
N LEU A 130 10.00 11.15 -9.61
CA LEU A 130 10.27 9.91 -10.32
C LEU A 130 9.31 9.75 -11.53
N PRO A 131 9.35 10.68 -12.51
CA PRO A 131 8.39 10.70 -13.61
C PRO A 131 8.45 9.44 -14.49
N ALA A 132 9.58 8.76 -14.56
CA ALA A 132 9.72 7.49 -15.27
C ALA A 132 8.89 6.39 -14.58
N THR A 133 9.00 6.25 -13.25
CA THR A 133 8.18 5.35 -12.46
C THR A 133 6.69 5.67 -12.60
N TYR A 134 6.33 6.95 -12.44
CA TYR A 134 4.94 7.38 -12.57
C TYR A 134 4.32 7.02 -13.93
N LYS A 135 5.05 7.21 -15.03
CA LYS A 135 4.59 6.88 -16.39
C LYS A 135 4.51 5.38 -16.64
N ALA A 136 5.42 4.61 -16.06
CA ALA A 136 5.47 3.14 -16.20
C ALA A 136 4.47 2.43 -15.30
N ALA A 137 4.01 3.06 -14.22
CA ALA A 137 3.06 2.49 -13.28
C ALA A 137 1.74 2.13 -13.96
N ARG A 138 1.24 0.93 -13.65
CA ARG A 138 -0.05 0.41 -14.09
C ARG A 138 -0.99 0.17 -12.93
N GLN A 139 -0.42 -0.07 -11.73
CA GLN A 139 -1.16 -0.34 -10.52
C GLN A 139 -0.52 0.39 -9.34
N TYR A 140 -1.35 1.07 -8.59
CA TYR A 140 -1.06 1.59 -7.28
C TYR A 140 -1.96 0.85 -6.29
N TYR A 141 -1.39 0.24 -5.27
CA TYR A 141 -2.11 -0.52 -4.25
C TYR A 141 -1.84 0.02 -2.85
N ASP A 142 -2.87 0.02 -2.02
CA ASP A 142 -2.65 -0.13 -0.58
C ASP A 142 -2.05 -1.51 -0.32
N LEU A 143 -1.17 -1.65 0.67
CA LEU A 143 -0.44 -2.90 0.89
C LEU A 143 -1.37 -4.10 1.18
N ALA A 144 -2.48 -3.89 1.89
CA ALA A 144 -3.46 -4.95 2.12
C ALA A 144 -4.12 -5.42 0.82
N ASP A 145 -4.46 -4.48 -0.07
CA ASP A 145 -5.01 -4.78 -1.40
C ASP A 145 -3.97 -5.46 -2.29
N TYR A 146 -2.69 -5.05 -2.21
CA TYR A 146 -1.61 -5.74 -2.91
C TYR A 146 -1.47 -7.21 -2.49
N LEU A 147 -1.53 -7.49 -1.19
CA LEU A 147 -1.44 -8.86 -0.68
C LEU A 147 -2.62 -9.71 -1.15
N THR A 148 -3.83 -9.13 -1.19
CA THR A 148 -5.02 -9.79 -1.75
C THR A 148 -4.86 -10.05 -3.24
N TYR A 149 -4.38 -9.05 -4.01
CA TYR A 149 -4.05 -9.22 -5.43
C TYR A 149 -3.04 -10.36 -5.67
N ARG A 150 -1.97 -10.42 -4.87
CA ARG A 150 -0.96 -11.49 -4.99
C ARG A 150 -1.53 -12.87 -4.68
N ALA A 151 -2.49 -12.97 -3.80
CA ALA A 151 -3.12 -14.24 -3.42
C ALA A 151 -4.16 -14.72 -4.44
N THR A 152 -4.86 -13.80 -5.12
CA THR A 152 -6.04 -14.11 -5.94
C THR A 152 -5.89 -13.82 -7.42
N GLY A 153 -5.00 -12.89 -7.79
CA GLY A 153 -4.93 -12.31 -9.13
C GLY A 153 -6.00 -11.26 -9.42
N ASP A 154 -6.94 -11.03 -8.48
CA ASP A 154 -7.99 -10.02 -8.63
C ASP A 154 -7.44 -8.63 -8.34
N THR A 155 -7.82 -7.67 -9.18
CA THR A 155 -7.40 -6.26 -9.07
C THR A 155 -8.36 -5.40 -8.25
N ALA A 156 -9.38 -5.98 -7.64
CA ALA A 156 -10.31 -5.28 -6.75
C ALA A 156 -9.60 -4.59 -5.59
N ARG A 157 -10.19 -3.52 -5.10
CA ARG A 157 -9.72 -2.76 -3.94
C ARG A 157 -10.75 -2.84 -2.82
N SER A 158 -10.28 -2.87 -1.59
CA SER A 158 -11.15 -2.71 -0.44
C SER A 158 -11.75 -1.31 -0.42
N ILE A 159 -13.07 -1.22 -0.23
CA ILE A 159 -13.74 0.07 -0.04
C ILE A 159 -13.19 0.82 1.18
N CYS A 160 -12.71 0.09 2.19
CA CYS A 160 -12.08 0.68 3.37
C CYS A 160 -10.79 1.41 2.99
N THR A 161 -9.85 0.75 2.30
CA THR A 161 -8.55 1.33 1.95
C THR A 161 -8.71 2.54 1.03
N VAL A 162 -9.52 2.42 -0.02
CA VAL A 162 -9.70 3.52 -0.99
C VAL A 162 -10.45 4.72 -0.39
N THR A 163 -11.34 4.50 0.57
CA THR A 163 -12.03 5.59 1.27
C THR A 163 -11.10 6.28 2.27
N CYS A 164 -10.36 5.50 3.08
CA CYS A 164 -9.53 6.05 4.15
C CYS A 164 -8.28 6.76 3.64
N LYS A 165 -7.68 6.30 2.53
CA LYS A 165 -6.35 6.75 2.10
C LYS A 165 -6.30 7.38 0.70
N TRP A 166 -7.35 7.17 -0.13
CA TRP A 166 -7.35 7.54 -1.55
C TRP A 166 -8.42 8.57 -1.94
N THR A 167 -9.20 9.06 -1.00
CA THR A 167 -10.30 10.02 -1.25
C THR A 167 -11.46 9.48 -2.08
N TYR A 168 -11.68 8.15 -2.13
CA TYR A 168 -12.86 7.56 -2.75
C TYR A 168 -14.13 7.93 -1.98
N LEU A 169 -15.17 8.33 -2.69
CA LEU A 169 -16.47 8.71 -2.12
C LEU A 169 -17.39 7.49 -2.04
N ALA A 170 -17.26 6.70 -0.97
CA ALA A 170 -17.98 5.44 -0.83
C ALA A 170 -19.52 5.59 -0.89
N HIS A 171 -20.05 6.70 -0.38
CA HIS A 171 -21.48 7.01 -0.41
C HIS A 171 -22.01 7.38 -1.80
N GLU A 172 -21.12 7.83 -2.70
CA GLU A 172 -21.42 8.14 -4.10
C GLU A 172 -20.97 7.01 -5.04
N GLN A 173 -20.23 6.04 -4.51
CA GLN A 173 -19.59 4.95 -5.29
C GLN A 173 -18.74 5.49 -6.46
N SER A 174 -18.06 6.61 -6.26
CA SER A 174 -17.33 7.33 -7.31
C SER A 174 -16.08 8.02 -6.81
N TRP A 175 -15.28 8.50 -7.75
CA TRP A 175 -14.18 9.41 -7.53
C TRP A 175 -14.59 10.84 -7.89
N SER A 176 -14.08 11.83 -7.16
CA SER A 176 -14.18 13.25 -7.56
C SER A 176 -13.16 13.50 -8.67
N ALA A 177 -13.61 13.45 -9.94
CA ALA A 177 -12.71 13.54 -11.10
C ALA A 177 -11.98 14.88 -11.19
N ASP A 178 -12.58 15.95 -10.67
CA ASP A 178 -12.02 17.31 -10.61
C ASP A 178 -10.93 17.48 -9.56
N TYR A 179 -10.77 16.48 -8.67
CA TYR A 179 -9.69 16.45 -7.68
C TYR A 179 -8.37 15.93 -8.27
N PHE A 180 -8.39 15.09 -9.29
CA PHE A 180 -7.23 14.47 -9.91
C PHE A 180 -6.84 15.18 -11.22
#